data_aead1585f2a1e4df4f30a9021908ae68
#
_entry.id   aead1585f2a1e4df4f30a9021908ae68
#
_cell.length_a   1.000
_cell.length_b   1.000
_cell.length_c   1.000
_cell.angle_alpha   90.00
_cell.angle_beta   90.00
_cell.angle_gamma   90.00
#
_symmetry.space_group_name_H-M   'P 1'
#
loop_
_entity.id
_entity.type
_entity.pdbx_description
1 polymer ?
#
loop_
_entity_poly.entity_id
_entity_poly.type
_entity_poly.pdbx_seq_one_letter_code
_entity_poly.pdbx_strand_id
1 'polypeptide(L)'
;SAFHWKNVAEHDSMFNTPPTYSIYIAGLVFAHLKAQGGVAAMEARNIEKARLLYAALDVDDFYSNRVDVSCRSRMNIPFYLRDESLNESFLAGAKARGLLQLKGHKSVGGMRASIYNAMPVEGVQALVDYLNEFAGR
;
A
#
# COMPACT_ATOMS: atom_id res chain seq x y z
N SER A 1 29.52 -14.31 17.79
CA SER A 1 28.97 -13.43 16.74
C SER A 1 27.54 -13.06 17.06
N ALA A 2 27.12 -11.84 16.73
CA ALA A 2 25.75 -11.35 16.93
C ALA A 2 24.68 -12.16 16.15
N PHE A 3 25.09 -12.93 15.14
CA PHE A 3 24.20 -13.81 14.37
C PHE A 3 24.03 -15.21 14.97
N HIS A 4 24.62 -15.46 16.15
CA HIS A 4 24.52 -16.76 16.79
C HIS A 4 23.34 -16.77 17.77
N TRP A 5 22.31 -17.57 17.54
CA TRP A 5 21.08 -17.64 18.36
C TRP A 5 21.36 -17.86 19.84
N LYS A 6 22.38 -18.66 20.18
CA LYS A 6 22.78 -18.90 21.55
C LYS A 6 23.13 -17.59 22.27
N ASN A 7 23.94 -16.72 21.64
CA ASN A 7 24.33 -15.44 22.25
C ASN A 7 23.10 -14.52 22.44
N VAL A 8 22.17 -14.53 21.50
CA VAL A 8 20.94 -13.74 21.60
C VAL A 8 20.06 -14.24 22.75
N ALA A 9 19.91 -15.56 22.86
CA ALA A 9 19.09 -16.18 23.93
C ALA A 9 19.69 -15.98 25.34
N GLU A 10 21.02 -16.13 25.46
CA GLU A 10 21.72 -15.95 26.76
C GLU A 10 21.71 -14.49 27.27
N HIS A 11 21.39 -13.51 26.42
CA HIS A 11 21.34 -12.10 26.77
C HIS A 11 19.94 -11.50 26.64
N ASP A 12 18.88 -12.30 26.67
CA ASP A 12 17.48 -11.84 26.54
C ASP A 12 17.27 -10.89 25.34
N SER A 13 17.86 -11.21 24.20
CA SER A 13 17.87 -10.39 22.95
C SER A 13 18.59 -9.03 23.09
N MET A 14 19.32 -8.79 24.16
CA MET A 14 20.05 -7.54 24.41
C MET A 14 21.57 -7.72 24.34
N PHE A 15 22.06 -8.66 23.54
CA PHE A 15 23.49 -8.82 23.27
C PHE A 15 24.10 -7.53 22.68
N ASN A 16 23.35 -6.84 21.82
CA ASN A 16 23.63 -5.46 21.41
C ASN A 16 22.49 -4.54 21.89
N THR A 17 22.73 -3.24 21.90
CA THR A 17 21.69 -2.25 22.23
C THR A 17 20.46 -2.44 21.33
N PRO A 18 19.26 -2.63 21.90
CA PRO A 18 18.04 -2.75 21.11
C PRO A 18 17.71 -1.44 20.39
N PRO A 19 16.96 -1.48 19.27
CA PRO A 19 16.55 -0.29 18.53
C PRO A 19 15.43 0.46 19.28
N THR A 20 15.76 1.07 20.41
CA THR A 20 14.82 1.64 21.39
C THR A 20 13.86 2.64 20.76
N TYR A 21 14.34 3.54 19.89
CA TYR A 21 13.49 4.51 19.23
C TYR A 21 12.43 3.86 18.34
N SER A 22 12.83 2.87 17.55
CA SER A 22 11.89 2.13 16.68
C SER A 22 10.85 1.37 17.48
N ILE A 23 11.25 0.75 18.62
CA ILE A 23 10.34 0.06 19.53
C ILE A 23 9.35 1.05 20.15
N TYR A 24 9.83 2.22 20.59
CA TYR A 24 8.98 3.27 21.15
C TYR A 24 7.92 3.76 20.13
N ILE A 25 8.34 4.09 18.91
CA ILE A 25 7.42 4.53 17.85
C ILE A 25 6.42 3.43 17.49
N ALA A 26 6.87 2.17 17.39
CA ALA A 26 5.96 1.04 17.15
C ALA A 26 4.90 0.93 18.27
N GLY A 27 5.30 1.13 19.53
CA GLY A 27 4.37 1.16 20.65
C GLY A 27 3.31 2.25 20.54
N LEU A 28 3.69 3.46 20.12
CA LEU A 28 2.75 4.56 19.86
C LEU A 28 1.78 4.23 18.72
N VAL A 29 2.27 3.62 17.63
CA VAL A 29 1.42 3.19 16.50
C VAL A 29 0.44 2.12 16.96
N PHE A 30 0.85 1.15 17.75
CA PHE A 30 -0.05 0.12 18.28
C PHE A 30 -1.11 0.70 19.23
N ALA A 31 -0.74 1.64 20.09
CA ALA A 31 -1.69 2.34 20.94
C ALA A 31 -2.72 3.12 20.12
N HIS A 32 -2.28 3.82 19.06
CA HIS A 32 -3.15 4.54 18.13
C HIS A 32 -4.13 3.60 17.41
N LEU A 33 -3.64 2.48 16.87
CA LEU A 33 -4.50 1.48 16.20
C LEU A 33 -5.51 0.87 17.18
N LYS A 34 -5.09 0.57 18.41
CA LYS A 34 -5.98 0.06 19.46
C LYS A 34 -7.09 1.05 19.80
N ALA A 35 -6.76 2.34 19.93
CA ALA A 35 -7.74 3.41 20.17
C ALA A 35 -8.75 3.57 19.04
N GLN A 36 -8.40 3.18 17.81
CA GLN A 36 -9.28 3.21 16.65
C GLN A 36 -10.11 1.92 16.44
N GLY A 37 -10.23 1.08 17.43
CA GLY A 37 -10.98 -0.17 17.38
C GLY A 37 -10.16 -1.43 17.08
N GLY A 38 -8.82 -1.30 17.06
CA GLY A 38 -7.90 -2.43 16.93
C GLY A 38 -7.85 -3.04 15.53
N VAL A 39 -7.36 -4.27 15.48
CA VAL A 39 -7.09 -4.99 14.22
C VAL A 39 -8.37 -5.21 13.40
N ALA A 40 -9.47 -5.58 14.03
CA ALA A 40 -10.73 -5.84 13.33
C ALA A 40 -11.29 -4.60 12.61
N ALA A 41 -11.27 -3.43 13.29
CA ALA A 41 -11.71 -2.18 12.68
C ALA A 41 -10.78 -1.75 11.53
N MET A 42 -9.46 -1.96 11.69
CA MET A 42 -8.49 -1.68 10.65
C MET A 42 -8.65 -2.62 9.44
N GLU A 43 -8.91 -3.89 9.69
CA GLU A 43 -9.20 -4.86 8.61
C GLU A 43 -10.42 -4.46 7.80
N ALA A 44 -11.52 -4.08 8.45
CA ALA A 44 -12.72 -3.63 7.76
C ALA A 44 -12.46 -2.42 6.85
N ARG A 45 -11.71 -1.41 7.33
CA ARG A 45 -11.29 -0.26 6.52
C ARG A 45 -10.41 -0.68 5.34
N ASN A 46 -9.47 -1.58 5.55
CA ASN A 46 -8.57 -2.04 4.49
C ASN A 46 -9.28 -2.88 3.43
N ILE A 47 -10.28 -3.68 3.82
CA ILE A 47 -11.16 -4.40 2.90
C ILE A 47 -11.90 -3.38 2.02
N GLU A 48 -12.52 -2.36 2.61
CA GLU A 48 -13.26 -1.35 1.86
C GLU A 48 -12.36 -0.56 0.89
N LYS A 49 -11.20 -0.10 1.32
CA LYS A 49 -10.21 0.57 0.46
C LYS A 49 -9.80 -0.28 -0.73
N ALA A 50 -9.47 -1.56 -0.47
CA ALA A 50 -9.07 -2.48 -1.51
C ALA A 50 -10.23 -2.76 -2.49
N ARG A 51 -11.45 -2.96 -1.98
CA ARG A 51 -12.65 -3.17 -2.79
C ARG A 51 -12.90 -2.02 -3.75
N LEU A 52 -12.84 -0.78 -3.28
CA LEU A 52 -13.00 0.43 -4.10
C LEU A 52 -11.99 0.47 -5.24
N LEU A 53 -10.72 0.27 -4.93
CA LEU A 53 -9.65 0.38 -5.92
C LEU A 53 -9.70 -0.76 -6.94
N TYR A 54 -9.87 -2.01 -6.50
CA TYR A 54 -9.98 -3.13 -7.43
C TYR A 54 -11.22 -3.03 -8.31
N ALA A 55 -12.36 -2.56 -7.78
CA ALA A 55 -13.56 -2.34 -8.59
C ALA A 55 -13.32 -1.36 -9.74
N ALA A 56 -12.53 -0.30 -9.51
CA ALA A 56 -12.18 0.66 -10.57
C ALA A 56 -11.18 0.11 -11.58
N LEU A 57 -10.27 -0.78 -11.14
CA LEU A 57 -9.26 -1.38 -12.01
C LEU A 57 -9.81 -2.52 -12.87
N ASP A 58 -10.81 -3.26 -12.37
CA ASP A 58 -11.34 -4.46 -13.01
C ASP A 58 -12.60 -4.19 -13.87
N VAL A 59 -13.00 -2.93 -14.07
CA VAL A 59 -14.25 -2.57 -14.76
C VAL A 59 -14.19 -2.89 -16.26
N ASP A 60 -13.02 -2.74 -16.85
CA ASP A 60 -12.76 -3.01 -18.27
C ASP A 60 -11.27 -3.30 -18.52
N ASP A 61 -10.90 -3.33 -19.81
CA ASP A 61 -9.54 -3.63 -20.24
C ASP A 61 -8.58 -2.42 -20.25
N PHE A 62 -8.97 -1.24 -19.80
CA PHE A 62 -8.10 -0.07 -19.78
C PHE A 62 -6.94 -0.23 -18.79
N TYR A 63 -7.24 -0.80 -17.63
CA TYR A 63 -6.24 -1.19 -16.64
C TYR A 63 -6.15 -2.71 -16.56
N SER A 64 -5.02 -3.21 -16.06
CA SER A 64 -4.84 -4.64 -15.80
C SER A 64 -4.11 -4.87 -14.48
N ASN A 65 -4.50 -5.92 -13.78
CA ASN A 65 -3.79 -6.43 -12.61
C ASN A 65 -3.36 -7.88 -12.89
N ARG A 66 -2.05 -8.13 -12.79
CA ARG A 66 -1.46 -9.45 -13.12
C ARG A 66 -1.47 -10.42 -11.93
N VAL A 67 -1.98 -9.98 -10.78
CA VAL A 67 -2.06 -10.80 -9.57
C VAL A 67 -3.37 -11.58 -9.57
N ASP A 68 -3.29 -12.89 -9.34
CA ASP A 68 -4.47 -13.74 -9.16
C ASP A 68 -5.39 -13.16 -8.07
N VAL A 69 -6.70 -13.17 -8.30
CA VAL A 69 -7.70 -12.57 -7.41
C VAL A 69 -7.57 -13.10 -5.98
N SER A 70 -7.30 -14.39 -5.82
CA SER A 70 -7.12 -15.04 -4.51
C SER A 70 -5.86 -14.59 -3.75
N CYS A 71 -4.90 -13.97 -4.44
CA CYS A 71 -3.61 -13.52 -3.90
C CYS A 71 -3.48 -12.00 -3.82
N ARG A 72 -4.53 -11.26 -4.13
CA ARG A 72 -4.52 -9.78 -4.16
C ARG A 72 -4.27 -9.18 -2.78
N SER A 73 -3.30 -8.26 -2.72
CA SER A 73 -2.99 -7.51 -1.49
C SER A 73 -4.03 -6.42 -1.22
N ARG A 74 -4.36 -6.20 0.06
CA ARG A 74 -5.15 -5.06 0.52
C ARG A 74 -4.30 -3.81 0.82
N MET A 75 -2.97 -3.89 0.66
CA MET A 75 -2.01 -2.85 1.07
C MET A 75 -1.22 -2.25 -0.09
N ASN A 76 -0.74 -3.10 -1.01
CA ASN A 76 0.00 -2.72 -2.19
C ASN A 76 -0.69 -3.29 -3.41
N ILE A 77 -1.21 -2.43 -4.25
CA ILE A 77 -1.98 -2.81 -5.43
C ILE A 77 -1.20 -2.40 -6.67
N PRO A 78 -0.51 -3.35 -7.33
CA PRO A 78 0.12 -3.09 -8.61
C PRO A 78 -0.95 -3.07 -9.71
N PHE A 79 -0.78 -2.20 -10.69
CA PHE A 79 -1.62 -2.17 -11.88
C PHE A 79 -0.87 -1.61 -13.09
N TYR A 80 -1.39 -1.85 -14.26
CA TYR A 80 -0.78 -1.47 -15.52
C TYR A 80 -1.84 -0.84 -16.41
N LEU A 81 -1.46 0.18 -17.18
CA LEU A 81 -2.26 0.61 -18.32
C LEU A 81 -2.08 -0.41 -19.44
N ARG A 82 -3.12 -0.72 -20.17
CA ARG A 82 -3.02 -1.60 -21.33
C ARG A 82 -2.13 -0.95 -22.42
N ASP A 83 -2.28 0.32 -22.64
CA ASP A 83 -1.37 1.12 -23.46
C ASP A 83 -0.28 1.74 -22.58
N GLU A 84 0.88 1.09 -22.54
CA GLU A 84 2.02 1.54 -21.73
C GLU A 84 2.60 2.88 -22.18
N SER A 85 2.30 3.35 -23.42
CA SER A 85 2.73 4.67 -23.89
C SER A 85 2.10 5.82 -23.09
N LEU A 86 0.98 5.57 -22.41
CA LEU A 86 0.27 6.52 -21.56
C LEU A 86 0.85 6.63 -20.14
N ASN A 87 1.82 5.79 -19.76
CA ASN A 87 2.35 5.74 -18.41
C ASN A 87 2.89 7.09 -17.90
N GLU A 88 3.61 7.83 -18.74
CA GLU A 88 4.18 9.13 -18.34
C GLU A 88 3.09 10.18 -18.16
N SER A 89 2.12 10.25 -19.06
CA SER A 89 0.99 11.20 -18.97
C SER A 89 0.10 10.88 -17.76
N PHE A 90 -0.14 9.59 -17.48
CA PHE A 90 -0.85 9.15 -16.29
C PHE A 90 -0.14 9.62 -15.01
N LEU A 91 1.16 9.36 -14.88
CA LEU A 91 1.93 9.76 -13.69
C LEU A 91 2.01 11.28 -13.54
N ALA A 92 2.13 12.02 -14.63
CA ALA A 92 2.14 13.48 -14.61
C ALA A 92 0.78 14.05 -14.17
N GLY A 93 -0.32 13.54 -14.73
CA GLY A 93 -1.69 13.93 -14.35
C GLY A 93 -2.04 13.56 -12.89
N ALA A 94 -1.62 12.39 -12.42
CA ALA A 94 -1.74 11.98 -11.03
C ALA A 94 -1.00 12.94 -10.08
N LYS A 95 0.25 13.26 -10.40
CA LYS A 95 1.08 14.19 -9.62
C LYS A 95 0.45 15.58 -9.54
N ALA A 96 -0.11 16.09 -10.64
CA ALA A 96 -0.79 17.38 -10.68
C ALA A 96 -2.01 17.44 -9.74
N ARG A 97 -2.62 16.29 -9.41
CA ARG A 97 -3.74 16.13 -8.47
C ARG A 97 -3.29 15.77 -7.04
N GLY A 98 -1.99 15.79 -6.76
CA GLY A 98 -1.45 15.40 -5.45
C GLY A 98 -1.39 13.90 -5.20
N LEU A 99 -1.66 13.06 -6.21
CA LEU A 99 -1.53 11.60 -6.12
C LEU A 99 -0.06 11.21 -6.38
N LEU A 100 0.69 11.07 -5.30
CA LEU A 100 2.14 10.91 -5.34
C LEU A 100 2.56 9.43 -5.25
N GLN A 101 3.78 9.14 -5.72
CA GLN A 101 4.46 7.83 -5.55
C GLN A 101 3.73 6.64 -6.20
N LEU A 102 2.96 6.89 -7.28
CA LEU A 102 2.24 5.83 -8.00
C LEU A 102 3.11 5.01 -8.95
N LYS A 103 4.32 5.47 -9.28
CA LYS A 103 5.23 4.70 -10.16
C LYS A 103 5.56 3.34 -9.55
N GLY A 104 5.42 2.28 -10.34
CA GLY A 104 5.73 0.92 -9.93
C GLY A 104 7.21 0.69 -9.64
N HIS A 105 7.53 -0.46 -9.06
CA HIS A 105 8.93 -0.80 -8.76
C HIS A 105 9.74 -0.95 -10.06
N LYS A 106 10.98 -0.49 -10.05
CA LYS A 106 11.85 -0.47 -11.24
C LYS A 106 12.04 -1.83 -11.93
N SER A 107 11.91 -2.94 -11.18
CA SER A 107 12.03 -4.29 -11.72
C SER A 107 10.73 -4.85 -12.30
N VAL A 108 9.58 -4.22 -12.02
CA VAL A 108 8.26 -4.73 -12.39
C VAL A 108 7.54 -3.78 -13.35
N GLY A 109 7.81 -2.48 -13.26
CA GLY A 109 7.16 -1.45 -14.07
C GLY A 109 5.73 -1.12 -13.62
N GLY A 110 4.97 -0.53 -14.52
CA GLY A 110 3.59 -0.14 -14.26
C GLY A 110 3.41 0.86 -13.13
N MET A 111 2.30 0.74 -12.45
CA MET A 111 1.90 1.57 -11.30
C MET A 111 1.78 0.74 -10.03
N ARG A 112 1.81 1.42 -8.90
CA ARG A 112 1.60 0.78 -7.58
C ARG A 112 0.92 1.76 -6.64
N ALA A 113 -0.28 1.43 -6.22
CA ALA A 113 -0.96 2.15 -5.15
C ALA A 113 -0.60 1.54 -3.78
N SER A 114 0.04 2.33 -2.92
CA SER A 114 0.34 1.96 -1.53
C SER A 114 -0.74 2.54 -0.63
N ILE A 115 -1.70 1.71 -0.22
CA ILE A 115 -2.87 2.10 0.57
C ILE A 115 -2.83 1.51 1.99
N TYR A 116 -1.69 1.68 2.67
CA TYR A 116 -1.47 1.17 4.03
C TYR A 116 -2.50 1.69 5.05
N ASN A 117 -2.41 1.23 6.28
CA ASN A 117 -3.35 1.55 7.35
C ASN A 117 -3.60 3.05 7.55
N ALA A 118 -2.58 3.88 7.37
CA ALA A 118 -2.68 5.34 7.53
C ALA A 118 -3.38 6.05 6.36
N MET A 119 -3.52 5.38 5.19
CA MET A 119 -4.23 5.96 4.05
C MET A 119 -5.75 5.94 4.33
N PRO A 120 -6.41 7.11 4.36
CA PRO A 120 -7.85 7.18 4.54
C PRO A 120 -8.61 6.70 3.29
N VAL A 121 -9.89 6.37 3.45
CA VAL A 121 -10.74 5.94 2.33
C VAL A 121 -10.84 7.03 1.26
N GLU A 122 -10.92 8.28 1.67
CA GLU A 122 -10.98 9.46 0.80
C GLU A 122 -9.75 9.57 -0.12
N GLY A 123 -8.57 9.21 0.38
CA GLY A 123 -7.36 9.18 -0.45
C GLY A 123 -7.41 8.09 -1.52
N VAL A 124 -8.02 6.95 -1.22
CA VAL A 124 -8.26 5.89 -2.21
C VAL A 124 -9.33 6.32 -3.20
N GLN A 125 -10.41 6.97 -2.74
CA GLN A 125 -11.46 7.51 -3.61
C GLN A 125 -10.91 8.53 -4.60
N ALA A 126 -10.04 9.44 -4.16
CA ALA A 126 -9.39 10.41 -5.06
C ALA A 126 -8.58 9.72 -6.17
N LEU A 127 -7.93 8.59 -5.87
CA LEU A 127 -7.28 7.79 -6.90
C LEU A 127 -8.29 7.12 -7.84
N VAL A 128 -9.37 6.58 -7.32
CA VAL A 128 -10.45 5.97 -8.11
C VAL A 128 -11.09 7.00 -9.06
N ASP A 129 -11.36 8.19 -8.58
CA ASP A 129 -11.91 9.28 -9.41
C ASP A 129 -10.95 9.64 -10.56
N TYR A 130 -9.66 9.72 -10.26
CA TYR A 130 -8.64 9.95 -11.28
C TYR A 130 -8.53 8.79 -12.28
N LEU A 131 -8.59 7.54 -11.82
CA LEU A 131 -8.58 6.37 -12.71
C LEU A 131 -9.75 6.42 -13.70
N ASN A 132 -10.95 6.75 -13.23
CA ASN A 132 -12.13 6.88 -14.08
C ASN A 132 -11.99 8.04 -15.05
N GLU A 133 -11.60 9.23 -14.59
CA GLU A 133 -11.37 10.39 -15.45
C GLU A 133 -10.34 10.10 -16.54
N PHE A 134 -9.21 9.49 -16.19
CA PHE A 134 -8.14 9.20 -17.15
C PHE A 134 -8.56 8.15 -18.19
N ALA A 135 -9.42 7.21 -17.82
CA ALA A 135 -10.01 6.23 -18.73
C ALA A 135 -11.21 6.77 -19.53
N GLY A 136 -11.65 8.01 -19.30
CA GLY A 136 -12.80 8.61 -19.97
C GLY A 136 -14.16 8.12 -19.47
N ARG A 137 -14.25 7.75 -18.20
CA ARG A 137 -15.46 7.21 -17.53
C ARG A 137 -16.03 8.17 -16.49
#